data_d90c758bdfbc9f5abdcdb07be390d2e9
#
_entry.id   d90c758bdfbc9f5abdcdb07be390d2e9
#
_cell.length_a   1.000
_cell.length_b   1.000
_cell.length_c   1.000
_cell.angle_alpha   90.00
_cell.angle_beta   90.00
_cell.angle_gamma   90.00
#
_symmetry.space_group_name_H-M   'P 1'
#
loop_
_entity.id
_entity.type
_entity.pdbx_description
1 polymer ?
#
loop_
_entity_poly.entity_id
_entity_poly.type
_entity_poly.pdbx_seq_one_letter_code
_entity_poly.pdbx_strand_id
1 'polypeptide(L)'
;MNHLQTQIINYLDYCRCQKRLDQKTLKAYRIDLTQFRSEIPSAGIHEITPPVLETYIAALHRKYKPKTVKRKIASLKALFHYLEYKEIIDRNPFSKIQVKFRE
;
A
#
# COMPACT_ATOMS: atom_id res chain seq x y z
N MET A 1 -4.52 -8.81 16.78
CA MET A 1 -5.35 -8.38 15.66
C MET A 1 -4.51 -7.76 14.56
N ASN A 2 -4.89 -8.04 13.32
CA ASN A 2 -4.11 -7.58 12.16
C ASN A 2 -4.56 -6.20 11.71
N HIS A 3 -4.24 -5.19 12.51
CA HIS A 3 -4.54 -3.81 12.17
C HIS A 3 -3.60 -3.31 11.09
N LEU A 4 -4.14 -2.52 10.16
CA LEU A 4 -3.36 -2.00 9.06
C LEU A 4 -2.15 -1.21 9.55
N GLN A 5 -2.33 -0.36 10.56
CA GLN A 5 -1.24 0.44 11.09
C GLN A 5 -0.10 -0.42 11.61
N THR A 6 -0.41 -1.49 12.34
CA THR A 6 0.61 -2.40 12.86
C THR A 6 1.39 -3.04 11.71
N GLN A 7 0.69 -3.44 10.66
CA GLN A 7 1.35 -4.07 9.52
C GLN A 7 2.21 -3.08 8.74
N ILE A 8 1.78 -1.83 8.64
CA ILE A 8 2.59 -0.79 7.99
C ILE A 8 3.89 -0.57 8.77
N ILE A 9 3.80 -0.47 10.10
CA ILE A 9 4.98 -0.29 10.95
C ILE A 9 5.94 -1.47 10.78
N ASN A 10 5.41 -2.69 10.81
CA ASN A 10 6.22 -3.89 10.65
C ASN A 10 6.87 -3.94 9.26
N TYR A 11 6.14 -3.55 8.22
CA TYR A 11 6.70 -3.54 6.88
C TYR A 11 7.82 -2.51 6.72
N LEU A 12 7.62 -1.30 7.27
CA LEU A 12 8.66 -0.27 7.21
C LEU A 12 9.91 -0.71 7.94
N ASP A 13 9.75 -1.37 9.08
CA ASP A 13 10.88 -1.91 9.83
C ASP A 13 11.59 -3.00 9.04
N TYR A 14 10.84 -3.86 8.38
CA TYR A 14 11.37 -4.88 7.49
C TYR A 14 12.19 -4.26 6.35
N CYS A 15 11.67 -3.19 5.74
CA CYS A 15 12.37 -2.50 4.67
C CYS A 15 13.67 -1.87 5.15
N ARG A 16 13.67 -1.33 6.36
CA ARG A 16 14.86 -0.71 6.93
C ARG A 16 15.91 -1.75 7.33
N CYS A 17 15.49 -2.82 7.97
CA CYS A 17 16.41 -3.79 8.58
C CYS A 17 16.78 -4.94 7.66
N GLN A 18 15.81 -5.46 6.90
CA GLN A 18 16.04 -6.66 6.07
C GLN A 18 16.40 -6.29 4.65
N LYS A 19 15.67 -5.38 4.03
CA LYS A 19 15.94 -4.94 2.66
C LYS A 19 16.96 -3.83 2.59
N ARG A 20 17.17 -3.14 3.68
CA ARG A 20 18.15 -2.06 3.79
C ARG A 20 17.94 -0.99 2.71
N LEU A 21 16.69 -0.61 2.50
CA LEU A 21 16.35 0.43 1.54
C LEU A 21 16.89 1.78 2.01
N ASP A 22 17.14 2.68 1.07
CA ASP A 22 17.70 3.98 1.42
C ASP A 22 16.66 4.87 2.10
N GLN A 23 17.14 5.97 2.68
CA GLN A 23 16.31 6.89 3.45
C GLN A 23 15.20 7.52 2.62
N LYS A 24 15.48 7.84 1.36
CA LYS A 24 14.48 8.46 0.49
C LYS A 24 13.34 7.50 0.18
N THR A 25 13.67 6.25 -0.10
CA THR A 25 12.66 5.22 -0.39
C THR A 25 11.81 4.95 0.84
N LEU A 26 12.45 4.82 2.02
CA LEU A 26 11.74 4.59 3.27
C LEU A 26 10.80 5.74 3.59
N LYS A 27 11.25 6.97 3.39
CA LYS A 27 10.43 8.15 3.63
C LYS A 27 9.21 8.17 2.72
N ALA A 28 9.41 7.89 1.44
CA ALA A 28 8.30 7.85 0.47
C ALA A 28 7.29 6.76 0.84
N TYR A 29 7.76 5.57 1.19
CA TYR A 29 6.88 4.49 1.61
C TYR A 29 6.08 4.90 2.85
N ARG A 30 6.75 5.49 3.83
CA ARG A 30 6.06 5.91 5.06
C ARG A 30 4.96 6.92 4.77
N ILE A 31 5.27 7.92 3.95
CA ILE A 31 4.29 8.95 3.58
C ILE A 31 3.10 8.31 2.86
N ASP A 32 3.39 7.50 1.85
CA ASP A 32 2.34 6.91 1.01
C ASP A 32 1.45 5.94 1.79
N LEU A 33 2.06 5.10 2.63
CA LEU A 33 1.31 4.12 3.40
C LEU A 33 0.54 4.75 4.55
N THR A 34 1.10 5.77 5.19
CA THR A 34 0.39 6.51 6.23
C THR A 34 -0.83 7.22 5.66
N GLN A 35 -0.68 7.81 4.47
CA GLN A 35 -1.81 8.44 3.78
C GLN A 35 -2.90 7.41 3.46
N PHE A 36 -2.51 6.26 2.95
CA PHE A 36 -3.45 5.18 2.65
C PHE A 36 -4.24 4.80 3.89
N ARG A 37 -3.54 4.57 5.00
CA ARG A 37 -4.19 4.18 6.24
C ARG A 37 -5.18 5.26 6.71
N SER A 38 -4.82 6.53 6.59
CA SER A 38 -5.67 7.62 7.08
C SER A 38 -6.95 7.78 6.24
N GLU A 39 -6.93 7.36 4.99
CA GLU A 39 -8.07 7.52 4.10
C GLU A 39 -8.96 6.28 4.01
N ILE A 40 -8.50 5.16 4.56
CA ILE A 40 -9.30 3.93 4.60
C ILE A 40 -10.02 3.88 5.94
N PRO A 41 -11.36 3.85 5.94
CA PRO A 41 -12.13 3.89 7.20
C PRO A 41 -11.99 2.62 8.03
N SER A 42 -11.66 1.50 7.41
CA SER A 42 -11.50 0.23 8.10
C SER A 42 -10.12 0.11 8.71
N ALA A 43 -10.04 -0.41 9.92
CA ALA A 43 -8.78 -0.67 10.60
C ALA A 43 -8.24 -2.08 10.36
N GLY A 44 -9.06 -2.99 9.84
CA GLY A 44 -8.69 -4.39 9.65
C GLY A 44 -8.06 -4.67 8.31
N ILE A 45 -6.94 -5.39 8.34
CA ILE A 45 -6.21 -5.72 7.10
C ILE A 45 -7.07 -6.58 6.18
N HIS A 46 -7.93 -7.43 6.73
CA HIS A 46 -8.77 -8.32 5.95
C HIS A 46 -9.99 -7.62 5.34
N GLU A 47 -10.23 -6.39 5.73
CA GLU A 47 -11.33 -5.60 5.21
C GLU A 47 -10.95 -4.81 3.97
N ILE A 48 -9.68 -4.85 3.58
CA ILE A 48 -9.18 -4.17 2.39
C ILE A 48 -9.38 -5.11 1.20
N THR A 49 -10.46 -4.88 0.47
CA THR A 49 -10.89 -5.69 -0.67
C THR A 49 -10.52 -4.98 -1.97
N PRO A 50 -10.57 -5.68 -3.13
CA PRO A 50 -10.34 -5.00 -4.41
C PRO A 50 -11.21 -3.76 -4.62
N PRO A 51 -12.53 -3.77 -4.32
CA PRO A 51 -13.33 -2.54 -4.47
C PRO A 51 -12.83 -1.38 -3.61
N VAL A 52 -12.37 -1.66 -2.38
CA VAL A 52 -11.82 -0.62 -1.51
C VAL A 52 -10.59 0.01 -2.15
N LEU A 53 -9.69 -0.81 -2.67
CA LEU A 53 -8.49 -0.33 -3.35
C LEU A 53 -8.82 0.43 -4.62
N GLU A 54 -9.78 -0.05 -5.40
CA GLU A 54 -10.19 0.63 -6.63
C GLU A 54 -10.73 2.03 -6.33
N THR A 55 -11.52 2.15 -5.28
CA THR A 55 -12.05 3.45 -4.84
C THR A 55 -10.91 4.39 -4.45
N TYR A 56 -9.95 3.88 -3.70
CA TYR A 56 -8.79 4.68 -3.29
C TYR A 56 -7.95 5.12 -4.49
N ILE A 57 -7.70 4.21 -5.42
CA ILE A 57 -6.93 4.51 -6.63
C ILE A 57 -7.64 5.58 -7.46
N ALA A 58 -8.96 5.48 -7.60
CA ALA A 58 -9.73 6.49 -8.33
C ALA A 58 -9.59 7.87 -7.68
N ALA A 59 -9.59 7.90 -6.34
CA ALA A 59 -9.40 9.15 -5.61
C ALA A 59 -8.00 9.73 -5.86
N LEU A 60 -6.99 8.87 -5.93
CA LEU A 60 -5.62 9.32 -6.24
C LEU A 60 -5.54 9.94 -7.63
N HIS A 61 -6.19 9.33 -8.61
CA HIS A 61 -6.18 9.86 -9.98
C HIS A 61 -6.82 11.25 -10.05
N ARG A 62 -7.78 11.53 -9.19
CA ARG A 62 -8.41 12.85 -9.15
C ARG A 62 -7.55 13.90 -8.48
N LYS A 63 -6.68 13.50 -7.54
CA LYS A 63 -5.89 14.43 -6.74
C LYS A 63 -4.48 14.67 -7.27
N TYR A 64 -3.91 13.69 -7.93
CA TYR A 64 -2.48 13.70 -8.24
C TYR A 64 -2.21 13.43 -9.71
N LYS A 65 -1.04 13.86 -10.16
CA LYS A 65 -0.56 13.57 -11.52
C LYS A 65 -0.24 12.10 -11.66
N PRO A 66 -0.28 11.55 -12.88
CA PRO A 66 -0.04 10.11 -13.09
C PRO A 66 1.26 9.60 -12.49
N LYS A 67 2.34 10.38 -12.55
CA LYS A 67 3.63 9.97 -11.99
C LYS A 67 3.53 9.74 -10.48
N THR A 68 2.85 10.65 -9.78
CA THR A 68 2.65 10.54 -8.33
C THR A 68 1.76 9.35 -7.99
N VAL A 69 0.69 9.16 -8.77
CA VAL A 69 -0.21 8.02 -8.58
C VAL A 69 0.55 6.70 -8.74
N LYS A 70 1.39 6.58 -9.77
CA LYS A 70 2.21 5.39 -9.98
C LYS A 70 3.07 5.08 -8.76
N ARG A 71 3.73 6.10 -8.22
CA ARG A 71 4.58 5.92 -7.04
C ARG A 71 3.78 5.44 -5.83
N LYS A 72 2.62 6.04 -5.58
CA LYS A 72 1.79 5.67 -4.44
C LYS A 72 1.23 4.25 -4.58
N ILE A 73 0.83 3.88 -5.78
CA ILE A 73 0.35 2.52 -6.04
C ILE A 73 1.48 1.52 -5.87
N ALA A 74 2.69 1.85 -6.32
CA ALA A 74 3.84 0.97 -6.14
C ALA A 74 4.13 0.73 -4.66
N SER A 75 4.01 1.76 -3.82
CA SER A 75 4.16 1.62 -2.37
C SER A 75 3.14 0.65 -1.79
N LEU A 76 1.88 0.76 -2.23
CA LEU A 76 0.82 -0.14 -1.77
C LEU A 76 1.04 -1.57 -2.23
N LYS A 77 1.42 -1.75 -3.49
CA LYS A 77 1.70 -3.09 -4.03
C LYS A 77 2.82 -3.76 -3.25
N ALA A 78 3.86 -3.00 -2.91
CA ALA A 78 4.98 -3.53 -2.14
C ALA A 78 4.52 -4.00 -0.76
N LEU A 79 3.66 -3.22 -0.10
CA LEU A 79 3.10 -3.61 1.20
C LEU A 79 2.28 -4.90 1.09
N PHE A 80 1.36 -4.97 0.13
CA PHE A 80 0.50 -6.15 0.01
C PHE A 80 1.26 -7.39 -0.43
N HIS A 81 2.30 -7.21 -1.24
CA HIS A 81 3.20 -8.32 -1.57
C HIS A 81 3.88 -8.88 -0.32
N TYR A 82 4.36 -7.99 0.55
CA TYR A 82 4.96 -8.37 1.82
C TYR A 82 3.96 -9.12 2.71
N LEU A 83 2.71 -8.62 2.80
CA LEU A 83 1.69 -9.25 3.63
C LEU A 83 1.36 -10.65 3.13
N GLU A 84 1.30 -10.84 1.82
CA GLU A 84 1.06 -12.15 1.24
C GLU A 84 2.26 -13.08 1.48
N TYR A 85 3.47 -12.56 1.27
CA TYR A 85 4.69 -13.33 1.50
C TYR A 85 4.80 -13.80 2.94
N LYS A 86 4.42 -12.98 3.89
CA LYS A 86 4.44 -13.32 5.32
C LYS A 86 3.21 -14.11 5.76
N GLU A 87 2.33 -14.46 4.84
CA GLU A 87 1.11 -15.21 5.10
C GLU A 87 0.18 -14.51 6.10
N ILE A 88 0.25 -13.18 6.14
CA ILE A 88 -0.66 -12.37 6.96
C ILE A 88 -2.01 -12.27 6.27
N ILE A 89 -2.00 -12.27 4.94
CA ILE A 89 -3.22 -12.35 4.12
C ILE A 89 -3.12 -13.56 3.21
N ASP A 90 -4.27 -14.16 2.89
CA ASP A 90 -4.34 -15.33 2.01
C ASP A 90 -4.29 -14.93 0.54
N ARG A 91 -4.88 -13.79 0.22
CA ARG A 91 -4.97 -13.29 -1.14
C ARG A 91 -4.54 -11.85 -1.20
N ASN A 92 -3.74 -11.53 -2.21
CA ASN A 92 -3.34 -10.15 -2.47
C ASN A 92 -4.48 -9.49 -3.25
N PRO A 93 -5.16 -8.46 -2.68
CA PRO A 93 -6.27 -7.80 -3.37
C PRO A 93 -5.86 -7.17 -4.70
N PHE A 94 -4.59 -6.80 -4.86
CA PHE A 94 -4.11 -6.26 -6.13
C PHE A 94 -4.13 -7.28 -7.26
N SER A 95 -4.18 -8.57 -6.97
CA SER A 95 -4.23 -9.59 -8.02
C SER A 95 -5.51 -9.52 -8.85
N LYS A 96 -6.56 -8.88 -8.31
CA LYS A 96 -7.84 -8.73 -9.00
C LYS A 96 -8.02 -7.34 -9.61
N ILE A 97 -7.00 -6.49 -9.55
CA ILE A 97 -7.09 -5.12 -10.02
C ILE A 97 -6.11 -4.90 -11.17
N GLN A 98 -6.60 -4.29 -12.24
CA GLN A 98 -5.76 -3.82 -13.32
C GLN A 98 -5.64 -2.31 -13.19
N VAL A 99 -4.41 -1.84 -13.06
CA VAL A 99 -4.15 -0.40 -12.98
C VAL A 99 -3.51 0.02 -14.29
N LYS A 100 -4.22 0.85 -15.04
CA LYS A 100 -3.73 1.38 -16.30
C LYS A 100 -3.44 2.86 -16.16
N PHE A 101 -2.31 3.25 -16.70
CA PHE A 101 -1.90 4.66 -16.74
C PHE A 101 -1.81 5.13 -18.18
N ARG A 102 -2.37 6.30 -18.42
CA ARG A 102 -2.17 6.99 -19.69
C ARG A 102 -1.08 8.02 -19.50
N GLU A 103 -0.08 7.92 -20.29
CA GLU A 103 1.01 8.88 -20.31
C GLU A 103 0.85 9.84 -21.45
#